data_42e03890429a3983914c8cf7c46cd649
#
_entry.id   42e03890429a3983914c8cf7c46cd649
#
_cell.length_a   1.000
_cell.length_b   1.000
_cell.length_c   1.000
_cell.angle_alpha   90.00
_cell.angle_beta   90.00
_cell.angle_gamma   90.00
#
_symmetry.space_group_name_H-M   'P 1'
#
loop_
_entity.id
_entity.type
_entity.pdbx_description
1 polymer ?
#
loop_
_entity_poly.entity_id
_entity_poly.type
_entity_poly.pdbx_seq_one_letter_code
_entity_poly.pdbx_strand_id
1 'polypeptide(L)'
;MKSSFSVVIAGLALVFCVPGARADIGINPRVGLLGYGIEISAGVSDRLSLGVGFNNATRKRQGTTEGVDYEYDLRLRSGEVMANFHPFAGAFRLRAGALLNRNEFILTGRPGGSGTYDFNGTTYTAAQVGTLTGKLSFNKSAPYLGLGWGNRPNGSWGVTFDLGAVYQGKPKLSLEATGGTATPPTLAANLEAERQQAEEDLSSFKWYPVIQLGLYFRF
;
A
#
# COMPACT_ATOMS: atom_id res chain seq x y z
N MET A 1 12.97 12.59 -2.60
CA MET A 1 11.78 13.25 -3.20
C MET A 1 11.74 13.31 -4.72
N LYS A 2 12.87 13.23 -5.46
CA LYS A 2 12.92 13.38 -6.93
C LYS A 2 12.39 12.18 -7.75
N SER A 3 12.42 10.95 -7.25
CA SER A 3 12.04 9.76 -8.06
C SER A 3 10.53 9.50 -8.19
N SER A 4 9.71 9.98 -7.26
CA SER A 4 8.26 9.76 -7.28
C SER A 4 7.54 10.68 -8.28
N PHE A 5 8.08 11.87 -8.52
CA PHE A 5 7.53 12.82 -9.50
C PHE A 5 7.80 12.37 -10.94
N SER A 6 8.95 11.73 -11.19
CA SER A 6 9.33 11.24 -12.52
C SER A 6 8.43 10.09 -13.02
N VAL A 7 7.95 9.23 -12.13
CA VAL A 7 7.07 8.10 -12.51
C VAL A 7 5.66 8.59 -12.85
N VAL A 8 5.16 9.60 -12.14
CA VAL A 8 3.85 10.20 -12.43
C VAL A 8 3.90 10.95 -13.77
N ILE A 9 4.99 11.67 -14.06
CA ILE A 9 5.17 12.39 -15.33
C ILE A 9 5.33 11.41 -16.49
N ALA A 10 6.07 10.30 -16.33
CA ALA A 10 6.21 9.28 -17.35
C ALA A 10 4.87 8.54 -17.62
N GLY A 11 4.07 8.31 -16.58
CA GLY A 11 2.72 7.75 -16.72
C GLY A 11 1.76 8.69 -17.46
N LEU A 12 1.83 9.99 -17.17
CA LEU A 12 1.03 11.00 -17.90
C LEU A 12 1.39 11.03 -19.40
N ALA A 13 2.69 10.98 -19.73
CA ALA A 13 3.16 10.99 -21.12
C ALA A 13 2.68 9.75 -21.91
N LEU A 14 2.58 8.59 -21.27
CA LEU A 14 2.06 7.37 -21.91
C LEU A 14 0.57 7.48 -22.26
N VAL A 15 -0.24 8.16 -21.45
CA VAL A 15 -1.68 8.37 -21.70
C VAL A 15 -1.90 9.31 -22.89
N PHE A 16 -1.02 10.27 -23.13
CA PHE A 16 -1.13 11.22 -24.26
C PHE A 16 -0.53 10.74 -25.59
N CYS A 17 0.22 9.63 -25.60
CA CYS A 17 0.86 9.09 -26.80
C CYS A 17 0.07 7.96 -27.49
N VAL A 18 -1.19 7.71 -27.12
CA VAL A 18 -2.02 6.69 -27.80
C VAL A 18 -2.62 7.29 -29.07
N PRO A 19 -2.22 6.86 -30.30
CA PRO A 19 -2.85 7.31 -31.52
C PRO A 19 -4.31 6.82 -31.52
N GLY A 20 -5.27 7.76 -31.63
CA GLY A 20 -6.70 7.46 -31.59
C GLY A 20 -7.37 7.65 -30.23
N ALA A 21 -6.67 8.17 -29.22
CA ALA A 21 -7.31 8.59 -27.98
C ALA A 21 -8.36 9.67 -28.27
N ARG A 22 -9.61 9.37 -27.94
CA ARG A 22 -10.62 10.43 -27.83
C ARG A 22 -10.15 11.36 -26.72
N ALA A 23 -10.32 12.67 -26.91
CA ALA A 23 -9.85 13.71 -25.97
C ALA A 23 -10.61 13.72 -24.62
N ASP A 24 -11.25 12.62 -24.24
CA ASP A 24 -12.03 12.48 -23.02
C ASP A 24 -11.10 12.18 -21.83
N ILE A 25 -10.72 13.22 -21.11
CA ILE A 25 -9.92 13.11 -19.89
C ILE A 25 -10.85 13.04 -18.70
N GLY A 26 -10.68 12.01 -17.86
CA GLY A 26 -11.39 11.84 -16.61
C GLY A 26 -10.48 12.09 -15.40
N ILE A 27 -11.01 12.75 -14.38
CA ILE A 27 -10.37 12.92 -13.08
C ILE A 27 -11.25 12.26 -12.03
N ASN A 28 -10.66 11.41 -11.19
CA ASN A 28 -11.38 10.63 -10.18
C ASN A 28 -10.69 10.74 -8.80
N PRO A 29 -11.01 11.77 -7.99
CA PRO A 29 -10.69 11.75 -6.58
C PRO A 29 -11.44 10.61 -5.86
N ARG A 30 -10.75 9.91 -4.97
CA ARG A 30 -11.28 8.71 -4.31
C ARG A 30 -10.70 8.48 -2.93
N VAL A 31 -11.41 7.70 -2.13
CA VAL A 31 -11.03 7.30 -0.77
C VAL A 31 -11.38 5.83 -0.56
N GLY A 32 -10.57 5.13 0.20
CA GLY A 32 -10.80 3.73 0.52
C GLY A 32 -9.65 3.08 1.27
N LEU A 33 -9.51 1.75 1.13
CA LEU A 33 -8.47 0.99 1.83
C LEU A 33 -7.05 1.35 1.38
N LEU A 34 -6.86 1.88 0.17
CA LEU A 34 -5.55 2.42 -0.27
C LEU A 34 -5.27 3.84 0.26
N GLY A 35 -6.19 4.42 1.02
CA GLY A 35 -6.15 5.80 1.47
C GLY A 35 -6.97 6.74 0.59
N TYR A 36 -6.63 8.02 0.61
CA TYR A 36 -7.17 9.01 -0.32
C TYR A 36 -6.26 9.12 -1.53
N GLY A 37 -6.84 9.32 -2.69
CA GLY A 37 -6.09 9.36 -3.93
C GLY A 37 -6.80 10.09 -5.05
N ILE A 38 -6.13 10.12 -6.18
CA ILE A 38 -6.65 10.66 -7.42
C ILE A 38 -6.20 9.79 -8.59
N GLU A 39 -7.10 9.52 -9.53
CA GLU A 39 -6.80 8.87 -10.80
C GLU A 39 -7.11 9.85 -11.94
N ILE A 40 -6.23 9.92 -12.92
CA ILE A 40 -6.46 10.59 -14.19
C ILE A 40 -6.54 9.49 -15.25
N SER A 41 -7.58 9.52 -16.06
CA SER A 41 -7.84 8.51 -17.08
C SER A 41 -8.12 9.15 -18.45
N ALA A 42 -7.78 8.42 -19.51
CA ALA A 42 -8.12 8.79 -20.88
C ALA A 42 -8.83 7.64 -21.60
N GLY A 43 -9.87 7.95 -22.34
CA GLY A 43 -10.56 7.02 -23.22
C GLY A 43 -9.69 6.60 -24.40
N VAL A 44 -9.53 5.29 -24.59
CA VAL A 44 -8.84 4.70 -25.76
C VAL A 44 -9.86 4.26 -26.80
N SER A 45 -11.02 3.79 -26.34
CA SER A 45 -12.17 3.42 -27.17
C SER A 45 -13.47 3.57 -26.36
N ASP A 46 -14.61 3.32 -26.99
CA ASP A 46 -15.92 3.33 -26.33
C ASP A 46 -16.05 2.37 -25.16
N ARG A 47 -15.12 1.42 -25.02
CA ARG A 47 -15.15 0.40 -23.95
C ARG A 47 -13.86 0.32 -23.15
N LEU A 48 -12.80 1.01 -23.54
CA LEU A 48 -11.49 0.91 -22.90
C LEU A 48 -10.99 2.30 -22.52
N SER A 49 -10.56 2.45 -21.29
CA SER A 49 -9.80 3.61 -20.81
C SER A 49 -8.56 3.17 -20.05
N LEU A 50 -7.52 3.98 -20.11
CA LEU A 50 -6.30 3.83 -19.34
C LEU A 50 -6.23 4.94 -18.29
N GLY A 51 -5.75 4.60 -17.10
CA GLY A 51 -5.63 5.54 -15.98
C GLY A 51 -4.29 5.41 -15.29
N VAL A 52 -3.85 6.52 -14.74
CA VAL A 52 -2.74 6.62 -13.81
C VAL A 52 -3.21 7.30 -12.54
N GLY A 53 -2.75 6.84 -11.40
CA GLY A 53 -3.20 7.39 -10.14
C GLY A 53 -2.17 7.32 -9.04
N PHE A 54 -2.51 8.00 -7.96
CA PHE A 54 -1.72 8.03 -6.74
C PHE A 54 -2.64 7.92 -5.53
N ASN A 55 -2.23 7.12 -4.53
CA ASN A 55 -2.94 6.97 -3.28
C ASN A 55 -1.98 7.19 -2.11
N ASN A 56 -2.48 7.78 -1.02
CA ASN A 56 -1.71 8.07 0.16
C ASN A 56 -2.59 8.03 1.42
N ALA A 57 -2.08 7.41 2.49
CA ALA A 57 -2.57 7.60 3.85
C ALA A 57 -1.44 7.35 4.85
N THR A 58 -1.47 8.08 5.93
CA THR A 58 -0.56 7.87 7.07
C THR A 58 -1.40 7.85 8.34
N ARG A 59 -1.20 6.83 9.16
CA ARG A 59 -1.86 6.68 10.46
C ARG A 59 -0.81 6.35 11.51
N LYS A 60 -0.74 7.17 12.55
CA LYS A 60 0.10 6.93 13.71
C LYS A 60 -0.77 6.66 14.93
N ARG A 61 -0.38 5.69 15.71
CA ARG A 61 -0.99 5.36 16.98
C ARG A 61 0.10 5.06 18.00
N GLN A 62 -0.17 5.39 19.25
CA GLN A 62 0.70 5.04 20.39
C GLN A 62 -0.11 4.21 21.36
N GLY A 63 0.56 3.30 22.03
CA GLY A 63 -0.03 2.45 23.06
C GLY A 63 1.06 1.88 23.94
N THR A 64 0.71 1.53 25.17
CA THR A 64 1.61 0.87 26.13
C THR A 64 1.09 -0.54 26.38
N THR A 65 1.96 -1.52 26.22
CA THR A 65 1.66 -2.93 26.49
C THR A 65 2.83 -3.53 27.27
N GLU A 66 2.53 -4.20 28.38
CA GLU A 66 3.52 -4.87 29.23
C GLU A 66 4.68 -3.94 29.68
N GLY A 67 4.37 -2.65 29.91
CA GLY A 67 5.36 -1.66 30.31
C GLY A 67 6.30 -1.18 29.20
N VAL A 68 6.01 -1.51 27.94
CA VAL A 68 6.71 -1.00 26.76
C VAL A 68 5.82 -0.04 26.01
N ASP A 69 6.36 1.11 25.64
CA ASP A 69 5.67 2.09 24.81
C ASP A 69 5.87 1.78 23.35
N TYR A 70 4.76 1.52 22.64
CA TYR A 70 4.74 1.21 21.23
C TYR A 70 4.21 2.38 20.40
N GLU A 71 4.91 2.70 19.32
CA GLU A 71 4.46 3.60 18.28
C GLU A 71 4.21 2.79 16.98
N TYR A 72 2.96 2.83 16.51
CA TYR A 72 2.51 2.19 15.27
C TYR A 72 2.42 3.25 14.17
N ASP A 73 3.17 3.12 13.09
CA ASP A 73 3.15 4.02 11.94
C ASP A 73 2.78 3.23 10.67
N LEU A 74 1.52 3.36 10.24
CA LEU A 74 1.04 2.79 8.99
C LEU A 74 1.17 3.84 7.89
N ARG A 75 1.97 3.55 6.88
CA ARG A 75 2.18 4.38 5.71
C ARG A 75 1.69 3.66 4.47
N LEU A 76 0.57 4.10 3.93
CA LEU A 76 0.05 3.63 2.66
C LEU A 76 0.44 4.65 1.60
N ARG A 77 1.23 4.23 0.62
CA ARG A 77 1.62 5.06 -0.51
C ARG A 77 1.77 4.19 -1.74
N SER A 78 0.97 4.47 -2.76
CA SER A 78 1.05 3.75 -4.02
C SER A 78 0.81 4.66 -5.21
N GLY A 79 1.57 4.41 -6.29
CA GLY A 79 1.22 4.85 -7.64
C GLY A 79 0.51 3.71 -8.35
N GLU A 80 -0.30 3.97 -9.34
CA GLU A 80 -0.98 2.93 -10.10
C GLU A 80 -1.07 3.24 -11.59
N VAL A 81 -1.09 2.19 -12.38
CA VAL A 81 -1.43 2.20 -13.81
C VAL A 81 -2.53 1.17 -14.01
N MET A 82 -3.66 1.60 -14.56
CA MET A 82 -4.88 0.80 -14.68
C MET A 82 -5.45 0.84 -16.09
N ALA A 83 -5.95 -0.31 -16.54
CA ALA A 83 -6.85 -0.45 -17.67
C ALA A 83 -8.26 -0.72 -17.14
N ASN A 84 -9.24 0.01 -17.66
CA ASN A 84 -10.66 -0.15 -17.34
C ASN A 84 -11.38 -0.58 -18.59
N PHE A 85 -11.96 -1.78 -18.58
CA PHE A 85 -12.74 -2.32 -19.69
C PHE A 85 -14.23 -2.36 -19.32
N HIS A 86 -15.07 -1.72 -20.12
CA HIS A 86 -16.52 -1.65 -19.97
C HIS A 86 -17.21 -2.63 -20.94
N PRO A 87 -17.44 -3.90 -20.57
CA PRO A 87 -17.95 -4.93 -21.50
C PRO A 87 -19.31 -4.56 -22.10
N PHE A 88 -20.12 -3.83 -21.35
CA PHE A 88 -21.49 -3.44 -21.75
C PHE A 88 -21.58 -1.94 -22.12
N ALA A 89 -20.48 -1.24 -22.32
CA ALA A 89 -20.42 0.21 -22.55
C ALA A 89 -21.20 1.03 -21.47
N GLY A 90 -21.47 0.43 -20.31
CA GLY A 90 -22.23 0.99 -19.20
C GLY A 90 -21.35 1.36 -17.99
N ALA A 91 -21.97 1.40 -16.81
CA ALA A 91 -21.29 1.74 -15.57
C ALA A 91 -20.37 0.61 -15.05
N PHE A 92 -20.67 -0.63 -15.35
CA PHE A 92 -19.84 -1.77 -14.93
C PHE A 92 -18.54 -1.82 -15.71
N ARG A 93 -17.43 -2.06 -15.00
CA ARG A 93 -16.10 -2.19 -15.61
C ARG A 93 -15.27 -3.28 -14.93
N LEU A 94 -14.45 -3.93 -15.73
CA LEU A 94 -13.33 -4.75 -15.26
C LEU A 94 -12.11 -3.86 -15.16
N ARG A 95 -11.36 -3.98 -14.07
CA ARG A 95 -10.13 -3.22 -13.81
C ARG A 95 -8.95 -4.17 -13.67
N ALA A 96 -7.90 -3.92 -14.43
CA ALA A 96 -6.64 -4.65 -14.32
C ALA A 96 -5.47 -3.69 -14.43
N GLY A 97 -4.38 -3.96 -13.71
CA GLY A 97 -3.23 -3.09 -13.76
C GLY A 97 -2.16 -3.45 -12.76
N ALA A 98 -1.34 -2.49 -12.40
CA ALA A 98 -0.29 -2.66 -11.43
C ALA A 98 -0.18 -1.45 -10.50
N LEU A 99 0.12 -1.73 -9.23
CA LEU A 99 0.49 -0.73 -8.25
C LEU A 99 2.00 -0.70 -8.07
N LEU A 100 2.57 0.51 -8.04
CA LEU A 100 3.89 0.78 -7.51
C LEU A 100 3.74 0.95 -6.00
N ASN A 101 3.86 -0.15 -5.29
CA ASN A 101 3.53 -0.28 -3.87
C ASN A 101 4.72 0.18 -3.01
N ARG A 102 4.47 1.13 -2.12
CA ARG A 102 5.39 1.62 -1.08
C ARG A 102 4.72 1.62 0.28
N ASN A 103 3.81 0.67 0.49
CA ASN A 103 3.15 0.51 1.77
C ASN A 103 4.12 -0.07 2.78
N GLU A 104 4.15 0.53 3.96
CA GLU A 104 5.01 0.14 5.06
C GLU A 104 4.21 0.20 6.36
N PHE A 105 4.43 -0.76 7.23
CA PHE A 105 4.00 -0.70 8.62
C PHE A 105 5.24 -0.73 9.49
N ILE A 106 5.39 0.27 10.34
CA ILE A 106 6.53 0.40 11.25
C ILE A 106 6.01 0.35 12.68
N LEU A 107 6.59 -0.54 13.46
CA LEU A 107 6.37 -0.67 14.88
C LEU A 107 7.65 -0.27 15.59
N THR A 108 7.60 0.70 16.49
CA THR A 108 8.73 1.09 17.32
C THR A 108 8.35 0.89 18.77
N GLY A 109 9.05 -0.03 19.43
CA GLY A 109 8.98 -0.24 20.89
C GLY A 109 10.12 0.48 21.56
N ARG A 110 9.80 1.31 22.55
CA ARG A 110 10.79 2.04 23.34
C ARG A 110 10.82 1.50 24.77
N PRO A 111 12.00 1.38 25.38
CA PRO A 111 12.08 0.98 26.77
C PRO A 111 11.38 2.01 27.64
N GLY A 112 10.30 1.59 28.29
CA GLY A 112 9.56 2.35 29.29
C GLY A 112 9.44 1.51 30.55
N GLY A 113 10.18 1.82 31.60
CA GLY A 113 10.02 1.14 32.88
C GLY A 113 10.51 -0.30 32.93
N SER A 114 9.68 -1.21 33.45
CA SER A 114 10.02 -2.61 33.76
C SER A 114 9.57 -3.60 32.66
N GLY A 115 9.29 -3.13 31.43
CA GLY A 115 8.81 -3.97 30.35
C GLY A 115 9.82 -5.02 29.88
N THR A 116 9.30 -6.14 29.36
CA THR A 116 10.09 -7.23 28.83
C THR A 116 9.66 -7.58 27.39
N TYR A 117 10.58 -8.14 26.64
CA TYR A 117 10.35 -8.73 25.32
C TYR A 117 10.68 -10.21 25.40
N ASP A 118 9.89 -11.03 24.72
CA ASP A 118 10.20 -12.45 24.51
C ASP A 118 10.54 -12.65 23.04
N PHE A 119 11.74 -13.17 22.77
CA PHE A 119 12.18 -13.51 21.41
C PHE A 119 12.67 -14.96 21.42
N ASN A 120 12.03 -15.80 20.61
CA ASN A 120 12.37 -17.20 20.47
C ASN A 120 12.48 -17.93 21.83
N GLY A 121 11.52 -17.66 22.74
CA GLY A 121 11.47 -18.25 24.09
C GLY A 121 12.51 -17.70 25.08
N THR A 122 13.21 -16.64 24.74
CA THR A 122 14.16 -15.95 25.63
C THR A 122 13.64 -14.59 26.01
N THR A 123 13.45 -14.34 27.30
CA THR A 123 12.96 -13.08 27.81
C THR A 123 14.11 -12.08 27.98
N TYR A 124 13.96 -10.90 27.42
CA TYR A 124 14.87 -9.76 27.53
C TYR A 124 14.17 -8.60 28.23
N THR A 125 14.89 -7.88 29.08
CA THR A 125 14.38 -6.62 29.61
C THR A 125 14.40 -5.53 28.54
N ALA A 126 13.54 -4.53 28.66
CA ALA A 126 13.54 -3.37 27.77
C ALA A 126 14.90 -2.66 27.71
N ALA A 127 15.65 -2.61 28.83
CA ALA A 127 17.00 -2.06 28.88
C ALA A 127 18.02 -2.90 28.09
N GLN A 128 17.86 -4.22 28.03
CA GLN A 128 18.73 -5.10 27.25
C GLN A 128 18.50 -4.93 25.75
N VAL A 129 17.26 -4.76 25.31
CA VAL A 129 16.90 -4.60 23.89
C VAL A 129 17.10 -3.17 23.41
N GLY A 130 16.81 -2.18 24.26
CA GLY A 130 16.77 -0.78 23.87
C GLY A 130 15.54 -0.48 23.00
N THR A 131 15.72 0.32 21.97
CA THR A 131 14.65 0.60 21.00
C THR A 131 14.55 -0.53 19.99
N LEU A 132 13.40 -1.19 19.96
CA LEU A 132 13.07 -2.21 18.97
C LEU A 132 12.30 -1.57 17.82
N THR A 133 12.75 -1.76 16.59
CA THR A 133 12.06 -1.32 15.39
C THR A 133 11.72 -2.51 14.51
N GLY A 134 10.45 -2.76 14.31
CA GLY A 134 9.92 -3.72 13.35
C GLY A 134 9.39 -2.98 12.11
N LYS A 135 9.78 -3.40 10.93
CA LYS A 135 9.30 -2.83 9.67
C LYS A 135 8.79 -3.94 8.76
N LEU A 136 7.48 -3.87 8.43
CA LEU A 136 6.84 -4.73 7.47
C LEU A 136 6.70 -4.00 6.13
N SER A 137 7.13 -4.64 5.06
CA SER A 137 7.07 -4.12 3.71
C SER A 137 6.66 -5.20 2.72
N PHE A 138 6.33 -4.81 1.49
CA PHE A 138 5.81 -5.70 0.45
C PHE A 138 6.54 -5.49 -0.88
N ASN A 139 6.24 -6.30 -1.88
CA ASN A 139 6.80 -6.13 -3.20
C ASN A 139 6.48 -4.75 -3.77
N LYS A 140 7.46 -4.11 -4.40
CA LYS A 140 7.33 -2.77 -4.98
C LYS A 140 6.40 -2.72 -6.18
N SER A 141 6.30 -3.80 -6.94
CA SER A 141 5.36 -3.95 -8.05
C SER A 141 4.34 -5.01 -7.69
N ALA A 142 3.07 -4.65 -7.72
CA ALA A 142 1.97 -5.48 -7.28
C ALA A 142 0.83 -5.45 -8.31
N PRO A 143 0.55 -6.55 -9.01
CA PRO A 143 -0.56 -6.63 -9.94
C PRO A 143 -1.90 -6.49 -9.21
N TYR A 144 -2.84 -5.84 -9.88
CA TYR A 144 -4.19 -5.58 -9.41
C TYR A 144 -5.21 -6.17 -10.36
N LEU A 145 -6.27 -6.75 -9.80
CA LEU A 145 -7.46 -7.16 -10.53
C LEU A 145 -8.70 -6.79 -9.72
N GLY A 146 -9.73 -6.28 -10.41
CA GLY A 146 -10.95 -5.87 -9.72
C GLY A 146 -12.10 -5.58 -10.66
N LEU A 147 -13.20 -5.23 -10.03
CA LEU A 147 -14.46 -4.80 -10.64
C LEU A 147 -14.71 -3.36 -10.23
N GLY A 148 -15.39 -2.61 -11.07
CA GLY A 148 -15.78 -1.24 -10.76
C GLY A 148 -17.15 -0.90 -11.31
N TRP A 149 -17.76 0.12 -10.71
CA TRP A 149 -18.99 0.75 -11.17
C TRP A 149 -18.80 2.26 -11.24
N GLY A 150 -19.47 2.89 -12.17
CA GLY A 150 -19.31 4.32 -12.49
C GLY A 150 -18.29 4.56 -13.59
N ASN A 151 -17.88 5.83 -13.77
CA ASN A 151 -16.97 6.27 -14.83
C ASN A 151 -17.42 5.79 -16.23
N ARG A 152 -18.70 6.01 -16.57
CA ARG A 152 -19.28 5.62 -17.87
C ARG A 152 -18.52 6.30 -19.00
N PRO A 153 -18.28 5.61 -20.14
CA PRO A 153 -17.57 6.19 -21.27
C PRO A 153 -18.15 7.51 -21.81
N ASN A 154 -19.48 7.68 -21.70
CA ASN A 154 -20.20 8.86 -22.18
C ASN A 154 -20.79 9.73 -21.05
N GLY A 155 -20.37 9.54 -19.79
CA GLY A 155 -20.86 10.32 -18.66
C GLY A 155 -19.93 11.47 -18.29
N SER A 156 -20.48 12.65 -18.01
CA SER A 156 -19.69 13.83 -17.62
C SER A 156 -19.21 13.77 -16.17
N TRP A 157 -20.03 13.22 -15.25
CA TRP A 157 -19.68 13.05 -13.85
C TRP A 157 -20.47 11.89 -13.22
N GLY A 158 -20.01 11.42 -12.09
CA GLY A 158 -20.72 10.40 -11.33
C GLY A 158 -19.92 9.86 -10.16
N VAL A 159 -20.54 8.93 -9.44
CA VAL A 159 -19.91 8.20 -8.34
C VAL A 159 -19.24 6.96 -8.90
N THR A 160 -18.07 6.61 -8.35
CA THR A 160 -17.37 5.37 -8.64
C THR A 160 -17.28 4.50 -7.39
N PHE A 161 -17.39 3.20 -7.59
CA PHE A 161 -17.12 2.18 -6.60
C PHE A 161 -16.21 1.13 -7.22
N ASP A 162 -15.12 0.80 -6.54
CA ASP A 162 -14.16 -0.21 -6.96
C ASP A 162 -13.97 -1.27 -5.87
N LEU A 163 -14.01 -2.53 -6.28
CA LEU A 163 -13.75 -3.69 -5.47
C LEU A 163 -12.70 -4.56 -6.18
N GLY A 164 -11.62 -4.90 -5.49
CA GLY A 164 -10.57 -5.70 -6.10
C GLY A 164 -9.56 -6.20 -5.11
N ALA A 165 -8.47 -6.74 -5.64
CA ALA A 165 -7.36 -7.23 -4.86
C ALA A 165 -6.02 -6.91 -5.53
N VAL A 166 -5.05 -6.61 -4.70
CA VAL A 166 -3.64 -6.41 -5.08
C VAL A 166 -2.85 -7.62 -4.61
N TYR A 167 -2.12 -8.26 -5.52
CA TYR A 167 -1.16 -9.29 -5.15
C TYR A 167 0.16 -8.64 -4.78
N GLN A 168 0.37 -8.42 -3.49
CA GLN A 168 1.55 -7.72 -2.96
C GLN A 168 2.73 -8.66 -2.63
N GLY A 169 2.55 -9.98 -2.82
CA GLY A 169 3.56 -10.99 -2.50
C GLY A 169 3.69 -11.24 -1.00
N LYS A 170 4.64 -12.06 -0.64
CA LYS A 170 4.93 -12.33 0.77
C LYS A 170 5.42 -11.07 1.47
N PRO A 171 4.96 -10.79 2.69
CA PRO A 171 5.50 -9.73 3.53
C PRO A 171 6.99 -9.94 3.78
N LYS A 172 7.72 -8.84 3.94
CA LYS A 172 9.13 -8.82 4.32
C LYS A 172 9.24 -8.05 5.62
N LEU A 173 9.68 -8.72 6.66
CA LEU A 173 9.86 -8.16 7.99
C LEU A 173 11.35 -7.86 8.22
N SER A 174 11.63 -6.71 8.79
CA SER A 174 12.94 -6.36 9.36
C SER A 174 12.74 -6.08 10.84
N LEU A 175 13.53 -6.70 11.70
CA LEU A 175 13.58 -6.43 13.13
C LEU A 175 14.97 -5.91 13.47
N GLU A 176 15.04 -4.78 14.18
CA GLU A 176 16.28 -4.13 14.56
C GLU A 176 16.18 -3.59 16.00
N ALA A 177 17.15 -3.95 16.82
CA ALA A 177 17.28 -3.47 18.19
C ALA A 177 18.49 -2.53 18.29
N THR A 178 18.32 -1.36 18.92
CA THR A 178 19.36 -0.34 19.02
C THR A 178 19.41 0.28 20.42
N GLY A 179 20.62 0.55 20.90
CA GLY A 179 20.82 1.24 22.20
C GLY A 179 20.60 0.38 23.44
N GLY A 180 20.43 -0.94 23.29
CA GLY A 180 20.31 -1.87 24.41
C GLY A 180 21.66 -2.32 24.96
N THR A 181 21.62 -2.99 26.10
CA THR A 181 22.82 -3.52 26.81
C THR A 181 23.09 -4.99 26.54
N ALA A 182 22.17 -5.70 25.85
CA ALA A 182 22.38 -7.10 25.49
C ALA A 182 23.52 -7.24 24.46
N THR A 183 24.40 -8.18 24.72
CA THR A 183 25.59 -8.40 23.90
C THR A 183 25.26 -9.31 22.71
N PRO A 184 25.67 -8.96 21.46
CA PRO A 184 25.67 -9.92 20.36
C PRO A 184 26.58 -11.11 20.70
N PRO A 185 26.32 -12.36 20.19
CA PRO A 185 25.40 -12.66 19.08
C PRO A 185 23.98 -13.10 19.49
N THR A 186 23.71 -13.34 20.79
CA THR A 186 22.47 -14.03 21.22
C THR A 186 21.19 -13.25 20.90
N LEU A 187 21.15 -11.95 21.18
CA LEU A 187 19.98 -11.13 20.86
C LEU A 187 19.73 -11.09 19.33
N ALA A 188 20.80 -10.90 18.56
CA ALA A 188 20.68 -10.84 17.10
C ALA A 188 20.17 -12.17 16.50
N ALA A 189 20.64 -13.31 17.04
CA ALA A 189 20.18 -14.62 16.59
C ALA A 189 18.70 -14.87 16.93
N ASN A 190 18.26 -14.47 18.14
CA ASN A 190 16.87 -14.61 18.56
C ASN A 190 15.93 -13.66 17.78
N LEU A 191 16.36 -12.42 17.48
CA LEU A 191 15.62 -11.50 16.62
C LEU A 191 15.50 -12.04 15.19
N GLU A 192 16.54 -12.68 14.65
CA GLU A 192 16.48 -13.28 13.33
C GLU A 192 15.55 -14.50 13.29
N ALA A 193 15.54 -15.33 14.33
CA ALA A 193 14.61 -16.45 14.46
C ALA A 193 13.14 -15.94 14.53
N GLU A 194 12.89 -14.93 15.36
CA GLU A 194 11.58 -14.29 15.49
C GLU A 194 11.12 -13.67 14.17
N ARG A 195 12.03 -12.99 13.46
CA ARG A 195 11.75 -12.45 12.13
C ARG A 195 11.30 -13.50 11.13
N GLN A 196 12.02 -14.65 11.10
CA GLN A 196 11.71 -15.74 10.18
C GLN A 196 10.37 -16.38 10.52
N GLN A 197 10.09 -16.62 11.79
CA GLN A 197 8.81 -17.16 12.24
C GLN A 197 7.66 -16.22 11.89
N ALA A 198 7.80 -14.92 12.18
CA ALA A 198 6.78 -13.93 11.86
C ALA A 198 6.55 -13.79 10.35
N GLU A 199 7.60 -13.88 9.50
CA GLU A 199 7.43 -13.91 8.04
C GLU A 199 6.68 -15.15 7.57
N GLU A 200 6.90 -16.31 8.20
CA GLU A 200 6.19 -17.56 7.90
C GLU A 200 4.71 -17.45 8.29
N ASP A 201 4.41 -16.98 9.49
CA ASP A 201 3.05 -16.77 9.99
C ASP A 201 2.27 -15.78 9.11
N LEU A 202 2.93 -14.73 8.62
CA LEU A 202 2.35 -13.74 7.74
C LEU A 202 2.35 -14.15 6.25
N SER A 203 2.90 -15.31 5.90
CA SER A 203 3.09 -15.75 4.50
C SER A 203 1.79 -15.91 3.71
N SER A 204 0.64 -16.04 4.38
CA SER A 204 -0.70 -16.09 3.77
C SER A 204 -1.21 -14.72 3.32
N PHE A 205 -0.70 -13.62 3.88
CA PHE A 205 -1.15 -12.24 3.58
C PHE A 205 -0.57 -11.69 2.28
N LYS A 206 -0.66 -12.47 1.20
CA LYS A 206 -0.16 -12.09 -0.14
C LYS A 206 -1.11 -11.16 -0.88
N TRP A 207 -2.39 -11.17 -0.52
CA TRP A 207 -3.44 -10.41 -1.16
C TRP A 207 -3.93 -9.27 -0.27
N TYR A 208 -3.97 -8.08 -0.81
CA TYR A 208 -4.52 -6.92 -0.14
C TYR A 208 -5.86 -6.55 -0.78
N PRO A 209 -6.98 -6.57 -0.03
CA PRO A 209 -8.28 -6.18 -0.56
C PRO A 209 -8.31 -4.69 -0.84
N VAL A 210 -8.98 -4.31 -1.92
CA VAL A 210 -9.16 -2.92 -2.32
C VAL A 210 -10.63 -2.62 -2.40
N ILE A 211 -11.08 -1.66 -1.60
CA ILE A 211 -12.42 -1.07 -1.67
C ILE A 211 -12.21 0.42 -1.75
N GLN A 212 -12.73 1.07 -2.81
CA GLN A 212 -12.62 2.50 -3.00
C GLN A 212 -13.94 3.10 -3.46
N LEU A 213 -14.23 4.29 -2.97
CA LEU A 213 -15.31 5.17 -3.41
C LEU A 213 -14.71 6.44 -3.98
N GLY A 214 -15.28 6.96 -5.05
CA GLY A 214 -14.79 8.18 -5.69
C GLY A 214 -15.88 8.94 -6.42
N LEU A 215 -15.46 10.10 -6.88
CA LEU A 215 -16.24 10.95 -7.77
C LEU A 215 -15.43 11.12 -9.06
N TYR A 216 -16.03 10.86 -10.21
CA TYR A 216 -15.33 11.13 -11.47
C TYR A 216 -15.94 12.33 -12.17
N PHE A 217 -15.08 13.07 -12.85
CA PHE A 217 -15.42 14.19 -13.71
C PHE A 217 -14.70 13.98 -15.05
N ARG A 218 -15.40 14.20 -16.17
CA ARG A 218 -14.87 14.04 -17.51
C ARG A 218 -15.03 15.35 -18.29
N PHE A 219 -13.98 15.67 -19.03
CA PHE A 219 -13.87 16.89 -19.82
C PHE A 219 -13.58 16.56 -21.27
#